data_ca47f9ad4f4e3b5fe02761c266e163aa
#
_entry.id   ca47f9ad4f4e3b5fe02761c266e163aa
#
_cell.length_a   1.000
_cell.length_b   1.000
_cell.length_c   1.000
_cell.angle_alpha   90.00
_cell.angle_beta   90.00
_cell.angle_gamma   90.00
#
_symmetry.space_group_name_H-M   'P 1'
#
loop_
_entity.id
_entity.type
_entity.pdbx_description
1 polymer ?
#
loop_
_entity_poly.entity_id
_entity_poly.type
_entity_poly.pdbx_seq_one_letter_code
_entity_poly.pdbx_strand_id
1 'polypeptide(L)'
;MVMKYFVSALAALLLVGCSQTPAQSVQKAQKARITPQTTLNMEKLCKDQAALRYSTDTRRVDVNHFEQFQASYELSGLTSRNERFVCSFDPDGQFLHLSMR
;
A
#
# COMPACT_ATOMS: atom_id res chain seq x y z
N MET A 1 46.74 33.84 13.98
CA MET A 1 46.86 33.22 12.66
C MET A 1 46.33 31.81 12.62
N VAL A 2 46.56 31.05 13.66
CA VAL A 2 46.08 29.67 13.70
C VAL A 2 44.57 29.56 13.80
N MET A 3 43.90 30.54 14.39
CA MET A 3 42.46 30.54 14.57
C MET A 3 41.66 30.63 13.27
N LYS A 4 42.22 31.13 12.21
CA LYS A 4 41.53 31.27 10.94
C LYS A 4 41.29 29.92 10.26
N TYR A 5 42.14 28.96 10.52
CA TYR A 5 42.02 27.64 9.92
C TYR A 5 41.00 26.76 10.61
N PHE A 6 40.78 26.99 11.89
CA PHE A 6 39.76 26.22 12.64
C PHE A 6 38.34 26.58 12.24
N VAL A 7 38.10 27.84 11.92
CA VAL A 7 36.77 28.30 11.51
C VAL A 7 36.40 27.71 10.14
N SER A 8 37.37 27.57 9.26
CA SER A 8 37.12 27.00 7.93
C SER A 8 36.80 25.50 8.00
N ALA A 9 37.39 24.79 8.90
CA ALA A 9 37.14 23.34 9.08
C ALA A 9 35.74 23.06 9.64
N LEU A 10 35.26 23.93 10.51
CA LEU A 10 33.92 23.80 11.10
C LEU A 10 32.80 24.03 10.08
N ALA A 11 33.02 24.96 9.14
CA ALA A 11 32.02 25.26 8.13
C ALA A 11 31.81 24.10 7.15
N ALA A 12 32.82 23.29 6.90
CA ALA A 12 32.73 22.18 5.98
C ALA A 12 31.91 21.00 6.56
N LEU A 13 31.88 20.85 7.87
CA LEU A 13 31.15 19.74 8.53
C LEU A 13 29.63 19.96 8.52
N LEU A 14 29.17 21.18 8.41
CA LEU A 14 27.74 21.50 8.42
C LEU A 14 27.02 21.13 7.13
N LEU A 15 27.73 20.94 6.05
CA LEU A 15 27.16 20.64 4.74
C LEU A 15 26.74 19.17 4.59
N VAL A 16 27.29 18.27 5.39
CA VAL A 16 27.04 16.83 5.26
C VAL A 16 25.66 16.44 5.77
N GLY A 17 25.10 17.19 6.73
CA GLY A 17 23.81 16.87 7.31
C GLY A 17 22.60 17.11 6.42
N CYS A 18 22.74 17.90 5.37
CA CYS A 18 21.62 18.27 4.51
C CYS A 18 21.33 17.26 3.39
N SER A 19 22.20 16.28 3.15
CA SER A 19 22.06 15.38 2.03
C SER A 19 21.14 14.20 2.28
N GLN A 20 20.66 14.01 3.49
CA GLN A 20 19.80 12.87 3.83
C GLN A 20 18.30 13.16 3.64
N THR A 21 17.90 14.41 3.57
CA THR A 21 16.50 14.80 3.48
C THR A 21 15.82 14.38 2.17
N PRO A 22 16.46 14.42 0.99
CA PRO A 22 15.80 14.06 -0.26
C PRO A 22 15.43 12.59 -0.38
N ALA A 23 16.11 11.69 0.33
CA ALA A 23 15.86 10.25 0.23
C ALA A 23 14.47 9.85 0.74
N GLN A 24 13.96 10.54 1.75
CA GLN A 24 12.64 10.24 2.31
C GLN A 24 11.50 10.68 1.39
N SER A 25 11.70 11.73 0.63
CA SER A 25 10.70 12.20 -0.32
C SER A 25 10.46 11.22 -1.46
N VAL A 26 11.49 10.51 -1.90
CA VAL A 26 11.41 9.53 -2.97
C VAL A 26 10.58 8.33 -2.54
N GLN A 27 10.70 7.90 -1.30
CA GLN A 27 9.93 6.76 -0.78
C GLN A 27 8.44 7.05 -0.73
N LYS A 28 8.05 8.27 -0.40
CA LYS A 28 6.65 8.66 -0.39
C LYS A 28 6.03 8.64 -1.77
N ALA A 29 6.77 9.02 -2.79
CA ALA A 29 6.30 9.01 -4.16
C ALA A 29 6.05 7.59 -4.66
N GLN A 30 6.86 6.63 -4.23
CA GLN A 30 6.71 5.23 -4.64
C GLN A 30 5.47 4.58 -4.02
N LYS A 31 5.04 5.00 -2.84
CA LYS A 31 3.85 4.44 -2.20
C LYS A 31 2.56 4.77 -2.94
N ALA A 32 2.56 5.80 -3.77
CA ALA A 32 1.39 6.15 -4.55
C ALA A 32 1.14 5.21 -5.72
N ARG A 33 2.09 4.34 -6.04
CA ARG A 33 1.97 3.42 -7.18
C ARG A 33 1.69 2.01 -6.70
N ILE A 34 0.62 1.44 -7.22
CA ILE A 34 0.31 0.04 -7.00
C ILE A 34 1.00 -0.79 -8.09
N THR A 35 1.63 -1.88 -7.69
CA THR A 35 2.25 -2.81 -8.63
C THR A 35 1.26 -3.89 -9.02
N PRO A 36 1.43 -4.55 -10.19
CA PRO A 36 0.58 -5.69 -10.55
C PRO A 36 0.64 -6.81 -9.52
N GLN A 37 1.79 -7.02 -8.91
CA GLN A 37 1.95 -8.02 -7.87
C GLN A 37 1.08 -7.72 -6.65
N THR A 38 1.04 -6.47 -6.23
CA THR A 38 0.20 -6.03 -5.10
C THR A 38 -1.28 -6.23 -5.42
N THR A 39 -1.69 -5.93 -6.65
CA THR A 39 -3.07 -6.12 -7.09
C THR A 39 -3.47 -7.59 -7.04
N LEU A 40 -2.61 -8.49 -7.52
CA LEU A 40 -2.86 -9.93 -7.47
C LEU A 40 -2.95 -10.44 -6.03
N ASN A 41 -2.09 -9.94 -5.16
CA ASN A 41 -2.12 -10.32 -3.75
C ASN A 41 -3.41 -9.86 -3.06
N MET A 42 -3.87 -8.67 -3.36
CA MET A 42 -5.15 -8.17 -2.83
C MET A 42 -6.32 -9.00 -3.33
N GLU A 43 -6.32 -9.37 -4.61
CA GLU A 43 -7.37 -10.21 -5.18
C GLU A 43 -7.42 -11.56 -4.49
N LYS A 44 -6.26 -12.19 -4.30
CA LYS A 44 -6.18 -13.46 -3.62
C LYS A 44 -6.68 -13.39 -2.19
N LEU A 45 -6.25 -12.37 -1.44
CA LEU A 45 -6.69 -12.14 -0.07
C LEU A 45 -8.20 -11.92 -0.01
N CYS A 46 -8.74 -11.15 -0.95
CA CYS A 46 -10.16 -10.90 -1.01
C CYS A 46 -10.95 -12.19 -1.22
N LYS A 47 -10.51 -13.03 -2.16
CA LYS A 47 -11.14 -14.33 -2.41
C LYS A 47 -11.08 -15.24 -1.19
N ASP A 48 -9.92 -15.28 -0.53
CA ASP A 48 -9.75 -16.12 0.65
C ASP A 48 -10.68 -15.68 1.79
N GLN A 49 -10.76 -14.38 2.03
CA GLN A 49 -11.61 -13.83 3.09
C GLN A 49 -13.10 -14.04 2.78
N ALA A 50 -13.49 -13.84 1.53
CA ALA A 50 -14.87 -14.07 1.12
C ALA A 50 -15.25 -15.55 1.24
N ALA A 51 -14.35 -16.45 0.86
CA ALA A 51 -14.58 -17.88 0.98
C ALA A 51 -14.82 -18.29 2.44
N LEU A 52 -14.02 -17.74 3.35
CA LEU A 52 -14.21 -17.98 4.78
C LEU A 52 -15.53 -17.41 5.29
N ARG A 53 -15.84 -16.18 4.89
CA ARG A 53 -17.04 -15.48 5.36
C ARG A 53 -18.32 -16.17 4.93
N TYR A 54 -18.36 -16.68 3.69
CA TYR A 54 -19.55 -17.30 3.12
C TYR A 54 -19.50 -18.82 3.16
N SER A 55 -18.51 -19.39 3.83
CA SER A 55 -18.35 -20.84 3.97
C SER A 55 -18.36 -21.53 2.61
N THR A 56 -17.55 -21.06 1.69
CA THR A 56 -17.45 -21.59 0.34
C THR A 56 -15.98 -21.74 -0.07
N ASP A 57 -15.76 -22.23 -1.28
CA ASP A 57 -14.43 -22.42 -1.87
C ASP A 57 -14.02 -21.16 -2.61
N THR A 58 -12.73 -20.85 -2.62
CA THR A 58 -12.20 -19.69 -3.36
C THR A 58 -12.52 -19.75 -4.83
N ARG A 59 -12.64 -20.94 -5.40
CA ARG A 59 -13.01 -21.13 -6.81
C ARG A 59 -14.43 -20.68 -7.12
N ARG A 60 -15.27 -20.55 -6.09
CA ARG A 60 -16.67 -20.11 -6.23
C ARG A 60 -16.84 -18.63 -5.91
N VAL A 61 -15.73 -17.94 -5.69
CA VAL A 61 -15.72 -16.50 -5.40
C VAL A 61 -15.11 -15.79 -6.60
N ASP A 62 -15.83 -14.83 -7.14
CA ASP A 62 -15.42 -14.06 -8.29
C ASP A 62 -15.21 -12.61 -7.88
N VAL A 63 -13.98 -12.10 -8.04
CA VAL A 63 -13.68 -10.69 -7.84
C VAL A 63 -13.70 -10.02 -9.21
N ASN A 64 -14.66 -9.16 -9.44
CA ASN A 64 -14.92 -8.60 -10.76
C ASN A 64 -14.81 -7.07 -10.82
N HIS A 65 -14.48 -6.43 -9.72
CA HIS A 65 -14.40 -4.98 -9.68
C HIS A 65 -13.28 -4.53 -8.75
N PHE A 66 -12.55 -3.49 -9.18
CA PHE A 66 -11.45 -2.90 -8.45
C PHE A 66 -11.60 -1.38 -8.50
N GLU A 67 -11.54 -0.72 -7.35
CA GLU A 67 -11.55 0.73 -7.27
C GLU A 67 -10.42 1.23 -6.40
N GLN A 68 -9.83 2.32 -6.81
CA GLN A 68 -8.76 2.99 -6.07
C GLN A 68 -9.27 4.33 -5.56
N PHE A 69 -9.13 4.54 -4.25
CA PHE A 69 -9.44 5.78 -3.58
C PHE A 69 -8.14 6.44 -3.10
N GLN A 70 -8.23 7.64 -2.53
CA GLN A 70 -7.04 8.36 -2.08
C GLN A 70 -6.25 7.60 -1.00
N ALA A 71 -6.94 6.93 -0.10
CA ALA A 71 -6.32 6.28 1.04
C ALA A 71 -6.65 4.80 1.13
N SER A 72 -7.24 4.22 0.09
CA SER A 72 -7.66 2.82 0.16
C SER A 72 -7.91 2.24 -1.22
N TYR A 73 -8.00 0.91 -1.25
CA TYR A 73 -8.45 0.16 -2.43
C TYR A 73 -9.64 -0.69 -2.03
N GLU A 74 -10.56 -0.88 -2.95
CA GLU A 74 -11.71 -1.76 -2.75
C GLU A 74 -11.82 -2.76 -3.88
N LEU A 75 -11.94 -4.01 -3.53
CA LEU A 75 -12.22 -5.08 -4.48
C LEU A 75 -13.61 -5.64 -4.15
N SER A 76 -14.44 -5.81 -5.16
CA SER A 76 -15.78 -6.33 -4.96
C SER A 76 -16.05 -7.48 -5.89
N GLY A 77 -17.00 -8.31 -5.50
CA GLY A 77 -17.33 -9.48 -6.27
C GLY A 77 -18.59 -10.18 -5.77
N LEU A 78 -18.73 -11.42 -6.22
CA LEU A 78 -19.89 -12.25 -5.97
C LEU A 78 -19.45 -13.67 -5.64
N THR A 79 -20.22 -14.33 -4.79
CA THR A 79 -20.12 -15.79 -4.64
C THR A 79 -20.99 -16.48 -5.70
N SER A 80 -20.88 -17.80 -5.79
CA SER A 80 -21.71 -18.59 -6.71
C SER A 80 -23.21 -18.53 -6.37
N ARG A 81 -23.56 -18.08 -5.16
CA ARG A 81 -24.93 -17.87 -4.72
C ARG A 81 -25.39 -16.42 -4.88
N ASN A 82 -24.64 -15.62 -5.63
CA ASN A 82 -24.91 -14.19 -5.88
C ASN A 82 -24.83 -13.32 -4.62
N GLU A 83 -24.09 -13.73 -3.63
CA GLU A 83 -23.83 -12.92 -2.45
C GLU A 83 -22.75 -11.89 -2.79
N ARG A 84 -23.03 -10.62 -2.59
CA ARG A 84 -22.13 -9.53 -2.90
C ARG A 84 -21.25 -9.18 -1.71
N PHE A 85 -20.00 -8.87 -1.99
CA PHE A 85 -19.07 -8.47 -0.95
C PHE A 85 -18.13 -7.38 -1.47
N VAL A 86 -17.52 -6.65 -0.53
CA VAL A 86 -16.48 -5.66 -0.81
C VAL A 86 -15.35 -5.88 0.18
N CYS A 87 -14.14 -6.05 -0.33
CA CYS A 87 -12.92 -6.11 0.47
C CYS A 87 -12.24 -4.75 0.44
N SER A 88 -11.89 -4.23 1.61
CA SER A 88 -11.19 -2.95 1.73
C SER A 88 -9.75 -3.17 2.13
N PHE A 89 -8.85 -2.42 1.51
CA PHE A 89 -7.41 -2.48 1.73
C PHE A 89 -6.85 -1.09 1.98
N ASP A 90 -5.77 -1.01 2.76
CA ASP A 90 -5.08 0.25 2.98
C ASP A 90 -4.20 0.61 1.77
N PRO A 91 -3.54 1.78 1.76
CA PRO A 91 -2.71 2.18 0.62
C PRO A 91 -1.54 1.25 0.33
N ASP A 92 -1.11 0.46 1.29
CA ASP A 92 -0.03 -0.49 1.12
C ASP A 92 -0.52 -1.86 0.64
N GLY A 93 -1.83 -2.03 0.45
CA GLY A 93 -2.39 -3.29 0.00
C GLY A 93 -2.67 -4.28 1.13
N GLN A 94 -2.69 -3.81 2.38
CA GLN A 94 -3.02 -4.65 3.52
C GLN A 94 -4.52 -4.76 3.69
N PHE A 95 -5.01 -5.97 3.91
CA PHE A 95 -6.43 -6.21 4.09
C PHE A 95 -6.95 -5.55 5.36
N LEU A 96 -8.04 -4.81 5.27
CA LEU A 96 -8.67 -4.14 6.41
C LEU A 96 -9.93 -4.87 6.86
N HIS A 97 -10.90 -5.01 5.97
CA HIS A 97 -12.15 -5.69 6.32
C HIS A 97 -12.93 -6.09 5.08
N LEU A 98 -13.90 -6.96 5.29
CA LEU A 98 -14.85 -7.38 4.26
C LEU A 98 -16.24 -6.96 4.68
N SER A 99 -16.95 -6.30 3.77
CA SER A 99 -18.33 -5.87 3.95
C SER A 99 -19.24 -6.67 3.02
N MET A 100 -20.43 -6.98 3.50
CA MET A 100 -21.47 -7.61 2.69
C MET A 100 -22.40 -6.54 2.15
N ARG A 101 -22.83 -6.71 0.93
CA ARG A 101 -23.77 -5.78 0.30
C ARG A 101 -24.99 -6.49 -0.26
#